data_72520fdee011f221d6d09b2e21a6d643
#
_entry.id   72520fdee011f221d6d09b2e21a6d643
#
_cell.length_a   1.000
_cell.length_b   1.000
_cell.length_c   1.000
_cell.angle_alpha   90.00
_cell.angle_beta   90.00
_cell.angle_gamma   90.00
#
_symmetry.space_group_name_H-M   'P 1'
#
loop_
_entity.id
_entity.type
_entity.pdbx_description
1 polymer ?
#
loop_
_entity_poly.entity_id
_entity_poly.type
_entity_poly.pdbx_seq_one_letter_code
_entity_poly.pdbx_strand_id
1 'polypeptide(L)'
;MNDMTANAVEGEIFDLLVVGAGPTGLACAIEAQKEGLRAVLVDKGCVCNSLFHYPAHMTFFTTPELLEIGGIPFPSPNTKPTRNEALQYYRLVAAYYRLDVRQYQRVERVTGADGAFTVHTVDRFGRPGAIQTRKLALSTGYYDLPNLTGIPGESLSKVHHYYVDPHPYFEMDVVVIGGKNSAAIAALELWRSGARVTLVYRGPEIPPHVKYWIKPDIENRIKNGEIKAYFDSNVVEITPDSVVVESPEGREILHNDFVFAMTGYHPDFSFLEALGVRFEGPDRLPVCNAETLESNVPGIYLAGVIVAGSRTNEIFIENGRFHGRQIAKALASK
;
A
#
# COMPACT_ATOMS: atom_id res chain seq x y z
N MET A 1 -46.33 -2.37 9.64
CA MET A 1 -45.77 -2.33 8.28
C MET A 1 -45.53 -0.85 7.97
N ASN A 2 -44.38 -0.35 8.31
CA ASN A 2 -43.95 0.99 7.89
C ASN A 2 -42.83 0.80 6.88
N ASP A 3 -43.18 1.16 5.67
CA ASP A 3 -42.29 1.22 4.52
C ASP A 3 -41.31 2.36 4.73
N MET A 4 -40.12 2.04 5.22
CA MET A 4 -39.02 2.98 5.26
C MET A 4 -38.35 2.97 3.88
N THR A 5 -39.02 3.58 2.90
CA THR A 5 -38.35 4.01 1.68
C THR A 5 -37.20 4.93 2.08
N ALA A 6 -35.98 4.46 1.85
CA ALA A 6 -34.78 5.27 1.96
C ALA A 6 -34.98 6.52 1.09
N ASN A 7 -35.10 7.68 1.70
CA ASN A 7 -35.03 8.96 1.02
C ASN A 7 -33.64 9.01 0.32
N ALA A 8 -33.64 8.71 -0.97
CA ALA A 8 -32.58 9.12 -1.87
C ALA A 8 -32.62 10.66 -1.85
N VAL A 9 -31.73 11.26 -1.11
CA VAL A 9 -31.38 12.68 -1.28
C VAL A 9 -31.02 12.80 -2.76
N GLU A 10 -31.71 13.65 -3.53
CA GLU A 10 -31.35 13.97 -4.92
C GLU A 10 -29.86 14.27 -4.95
N GLY A 11 -29.11 13.36 -5.56
CA GLY A 11 -27.71 13.18 -5.20
C GLY A 11 -26.86 14.24 -5.86
N GLU A 12 -26.12 14.91 -5.04
CA GLU A 12 -25.01 15.76 -5.46
C GLU A 12 -24.08 14.98 -6.42
N ILE A 13 -23.96 15.44 -7.67
CA ILE A 13 -23.10 14.82 -8.66
C ILE A 13 -21.72 15.47 -8.60
N PHE A 14 -20.70 14.66 -8.33
CA PHE A 14 -19.31 15.11 -8.36
C PHE A 14 -18.74 15.04 -9.79
N ASP A 15 -17.78 15.92 -10.09
CA ASP A 15 -17.05 15.84 -11.36
C ASP A 15 -16.03 14.71 -11.34
N LEU A 16 -15.42 14.46 -10.16
CA LEU A 16 -14.44 13.40 -9.93
C LEU A 16 -14.67 12.73 -8.58
N LEU A 17 -14.77 11.40 -8.57
CA LEU A 17 -14.63 10.61 -7.36
C LEU A 17 -13.28 9.90 -7.37
N VAL A 18 -12.52 10.05 -6.28
CA VAL A 18 -11.23 9.40 -6.09
C VAL A 18 -11.38 8.23 -5.12
N VAL A 19 -11.05 7.03 -5.56
CA VAL A 19 -11.02 5.83 -4.71
C VAL A 19 -9.64 5.67 -4.12
N GLY A 20 -9.52 5.86 -2.81
CA GLY A 20 -8.27 5.88 -2.05
C GLY A 20 -7.85 7.30 -1.67
N ALA A 21 -7.76 7.56 -0.35
CA ALA A 21 -7.32 8.83 0.23
C ALA A 21 -5.86 8.79 0.72
N GLY A 22 -5.01 8.05 0.00
CA GLY A 22 -3.56 8.11 0.14
C GLY A 22 -2.97 9.39 -0.44
N PRO A 23 -1.65 9.62 -0.33
CA PRO A 23 -1.00 10.84 -0.83
C PRO A 23 -1.31 11.15 -2.30
N THR A 24 -1.31 10.13 -3.16
CA THR A 24 -1.66 10.29 -4.58
C THR A 24 -3.13 10.66 -4.78
N GLY A 25 -4.04 10.01 -4.04
CA GLY A 25 -5.48 10.34 -4.13
C GLY A 25 -5.77 11.76 -3.65
N LEU A 26 -5.15 12.18 -2.54
CA LEU A 26 -5.23 13.58 -2.08
C LEU A 26 -4.72 14.54 -3.14
N ALA A 27 -3.59 14.23 -3.79
CA ALA A 27 -3.06 15.04 -4.88
C ALA A 27 -4.04 15.12 -6.07
N CYS A 28 -4.72 14.01 -6.43
CA CYS A 28 -5.73 14.01 -7.49
C CYS A 28 -6.90 14.97 -7.16
N ALA A 29 -7.42 14.92 -5.94
CA ALA A 29 -8.52 15.81 -5.54
C ALA A 29 -8.09 17.28 -5.47
N ILE A 30 -6.88 17.56 -4.97
CA ILE A 30 -6.33 18.93 -4.92
C ILE A 30 -6.19 19.51 -6.32
N GLU A 31 -5.60 18.75 -7.25
CA GLU A 31 -5.40 19.26 -8.61
C GLU A 31 -6.74 19.41 -9.37
N ALA A 32 -7.72 18.52 -9.12
CA ALA A 32 -9.07 18.68 -9.64
C ALA A 32 -9.73 19.97 -9.10
N GLN A 33 -9.61 20.29 -7.81
CA GLN A 33 -10.13 21.56 -7.24
C GLN A 33 -9.45 22.78 -7.87
N LYS A 34 -8.15 22.73 -8.17
CA LYS A 34 -7.44 23.83 -8.84
C LYS A 34 -7.98 24.11 -10.25
N GLU A 35 -8.49 23.09 -10.92
CA GLU A 35 -9.16 23.22 -12.22
C GLU A 35 -10.68 23.53 -12.07
N GLY A 36 -11.16 23.83 -10.86
CA GLY A 36 -12.55 24.19 -10.60
C GLY A 36 -13.51 22.99 -10.56
N LEU A 37 -13.01 21.76 -10.51
CA LEU A 37 -13.80 20.54 -10.48
C LEU A 37 -14.17 20.19 -9.03
N ARG A 38 -15.40 19.69 -8.84
CA ARG A 38 -15.87 19.19 -7.55
C ARG A 38 -15.42 17.74 -7.38
N ALA A 39 -14.50 17.51 -6.44
CA ALA A 39 -13.96 16.20 -6.16
C ALA A 39 -14.37 15.69 -4.77
N VAL A 40 -14.61 14.37 -4.67
CA VAL A 40 -14.79 13.64 -3.41
C VAL A 40 -13.83 12.46 -3.37
N LEU A 41 -13.27 12.19 -2.18
CA LEU A 41 -12.45 11.00 -1.95
C LEU A 41 -13.22 10.00 -1.08
N VAL A 42 -13.05 8.71 -1.40
CA VAL A 42 -13.60 7.60 -0.62
C VAL A 42 -12.46 6.67 -0.24
N ASP A 43 -12.33 6.34 1.04
CA ASP A 43 -11.34 5.37 1.52
C ASP A 43 -11.98 4.36 2.47
N LYS A 44 -11.62 3.09 2.35
CA LYS A 44 -12.08 2.02 3.24
C LYS A 44 -11.56 2.15 4.67
N GLY A 45 -10.46 2.89 4.86
CA GLY A 45 -9.84 3.20 6.14
C GLY A 45 -9.79 4.69 6.41
N CYS A 46 -8.77 5.13 7.12
CA CYS A 46 -8.51 6.54 7.41
C CYS A 46 -7.74 7.23 6.28
N VAL A 47 -7.61 8.56 6.36
CA VAL A 47 -6.70 9.31 5.48
C VAL A 47 -5.30 8.70 5.56
N CYS A 48 -4.71 8.41 4.39
CA CYS A 48 -3.42 7.73 4.26
C CYS A 48 -3.36 6.36 4.96
N ASN A 49 -4.41 5.56 4.82
CA ASN A 49 -4.57 4.28 5.52
C ASN A 49 -3.37 3.35 5.36
N SER A 50 -2.79 3.22 4.16
CA SER A 50 -1.58 2.41 3.97
C SER A 50 -0.40 2.91 4.78
N LEU A 51 -0.17 4.22 4.85
CA LEU A 51 0.88 4.81 5.69
C LEU A 51 0.62 4.58 7.18
N PHE A 52 -0.65 4.60 7.60
CA PHE A 52 -1.02 4.28 8.98
C PHE A 52 -0.66 2.85 9.36
N HIS A 53 -0.71 1.91 8.42
CA HIS A 53 -0.36 0.51 8.63
C HIS A 53 1.13 0.18 8.38
N TYR A 54 1.95 1.14 7.98
CA TYR A 54 3.40 0.95 7.91
C TYR A 54 4.02 0.79 9.31
N PRO A 55 5.23 0.25 9.42
CA PRO A 55 5.92 0.08 10.70
C PRO A 55 5.92 1.38 11.53
N ALA A 56 5.69 1.24 12.85
CA ALA A 56 5.52 2.39 13.75
C ALA A 56 6.69 3.36 13.72
N HIS A 57 7.92 2.83 13.62
CA HIS A 57 9.18 3.60 13.62
C HIS A 57 9.72 3.87 12.20
N MET A 58 8.90 3.61 11.17
CA MET A 58 9.33 3.81 9.79
C MET A 58 9.80 5.23 9.53
N THR A 59 10.95 5.33 8.86
CA THR A 59 11.47 6.54 8.24
C THR A 59 11.40 6.38 6.72
N PHE A 60 10.94 7.40 6.01
CA PHE A 60 10.87 7.37 4.54
C PHE A 60 12.26 7.26 3.92
N PHE A 61 12.32 6.72 2.72
CA PHE A 61 13.58 6.58 1.98
C PHE A 61 13.99 7.86 1.24
N THR A 62 13.11 8.85 1.22
CA THR A 62 13.25 10.11 0.50
C THR A 62 13.17 11.32 1.43
N THR A 63 13.44 12.51 0.88
CA THR A 63 13.37 13.77 1.61
C THR A 63 11.95 14.33 1.67
N PRO A 64 11.65 15.25 2.61
CA PRO A 64 10.31 15.85 2.74
C PRO A 64 9.80 16.49 1.46
N GLU A 65 10.65 17.21 0.73
CA GLU A 65 10.30 17.95 -0.48
C GLU A 65 9.76 17.06 -1.60
N LEU A 66 10.23 15.81 -1.65
CA LEU A 66 9.76 14.82 -2.62
C LEU A 66 8.41 14.19 -2.24
N LEU A 67 7.97 14.37 -1.01
CA LEU A 67 6.68 13.90 -0.49
C LEU A 67 5.58 14.98 -0.50
N GLU A 68 5.93 16.21 -0.84
CA GLU A 68 5.01 17.34 -0.89
C GLU A 68 3.91 17.16 -1.93
N ILE A 69 2.68 17.54 -1.57
CA ILE A 69 1.53 17.59 -2.47
C ILE A 69 0.83 18.96 -2.38
N GLY A 70 0.14 19.33 -3.43
CA GLY A 70 -0.67 20.55 -3.47
C GLY A 70 0.13 21.86 -3.49
N GLY A 71 1.46 21.82 -3.42
CA GLY A 71 2.31 23.01 -3.26
C GLY A 71 2.42 23.48 -1.79
N ILE A 72 2.09 22.63 -0.83
CA ILE A 72 2.27 22.87 0.59
C ILE A 72 3.60 22.28 1.03
N PRO A 73 4.53 23.07 1.61
CA PRO A 73 5.79 22.55 2.13
C PRO A 73 5.57 21.49 3.21
N PHE A 74 6.43 20.46 3.21
CA PHE A 74 6.43 19.44 4.26
C PHE A 74 7.52 19.78 5.30
N PRO A 75 7.17 20.43 6.41
CA PRO A 75 8.13 20.77 7.44
C PRO A 75 8.54 19.51 8.22
N SER A 76 9.80 19.13 8.13
CA SER A 76 10.40 18.07 8.94
C SER A 76 11.78 18.53 9.43
N PRO A 77 12.13 18.34 10.71
CA PRO A 77 13.46 18.58 11.21
C PRO A 77 14.45 17.51 10.74
N ASN A 78 13.95 16.42 10.17
CA ASN A 78 14.74 15.27 9.74
C ASN A 78 14.97 15.33 8.23
N THR A 79 16.16 14.93 7.78
CA THR A 79 16.48 14.77 6.35
C THR A 79 15.51 13.76 5.68
N LYS A 80 15.05 12.78 6.45
CA LYS A 80 14.08 11.76 6.02
C LYS A 80 12.95 11.74 7.03
N PRO A 81 11.73 12.12 6.65
CA PRO A 81 10.63 12.22 7.59
C PRO A 81 10.17 10.85 8.06
N THR A 82 9.63 10.82 9.26
CA THR A 82 9.01 9.65 9.86
C THR A 82 7.60 9.42 9.33
N ARG A 83 7.07 8.20 9.52
CA ARG A 83 5.66 7.88 9.26
C ARG A 83 4.71 8.86 9.95
N ASN A 84 4.97 9.20 11.21
CA ASN A 84 4.09 10.08 12.00
C ASN A 84 4.07 11.51 11.46
N GLU A 85 5.22 12.06 11.05
CA GLU A 85 5.31 13.36 10.39
C GLU A 85 4.51 13.35 9.08
N ALA A 86 4.63 12.31 8.27
CA ALA A 86 3.87 12.19 7.03
C ALA A 86 2.35 12.10 7.26
N LEU A 87 1.91 11.31 8.23
CA LEU A 87 0.49 11.24 8.59
C LEU A 87 -0.05 12.60 9.06
N GLN A 88 0.73 13.35 9.85
CA GLN A 88 0.37 14.69 10.27
C GLN A 88 0.31 15.64 9.07
N TYR A 89 1.32 15.63 8.22
CA TYR A 89 1.41 16.47 7.04
C TYR A 89 0.20 16.26 6.10
N TYR A 90 -0.10 15.02 5.70
CA TYR A 90 -1.20 14.76 4.77
C TYR A 90 -2.57 15.11 5.35
N ARG A 91 -2.80 14.94 6.67
CA ARG A 91 -4.03 15.43 7.31
C ARG A 91 -4.13 16.95 7.27
N LEU A 92 -3.02 17.66 7.52
CA LEU A 92 -2.98 19.13 7.44
C LEU A 92 -3.25 19.60 6.01
N VAL A 93 -2.67 18.95 4.99
CA VAL A 93 -2.93 19.29 3.59
C VAL A 93 -4.39 19.06 3.22
N ALA A 94 -4.98 17.92 3.62
CA ALA A 94 -6.39 17.63 3.39
C ALA A 94 -7.30 18.68 4.05
N ALA A 95 -6.99 19.09 5.28
CA ALA A 95 -7.72 20.15 5.99
C ALA A 95 -7.54 21.53 5.34
N TYR A 96 -6.32 21.88 4.92
CA TYR A 96 -6.03 23.15 4.25
C TYR A 96 -6.87 23.35 2.98
N TYR A 97 -6.95 22.31 2.15
CA TYR A 97 -7.74 22.28 0.93
C TYR A 97 -9.24 22.02 1.18
N ARG A 98 -9.64 21.73 2.42
CA ARG A 98 -11.02 21.35 2.80
C ARG A 98 -11.56 20.23 1.90
N LEU A 99 -10.74 19.20 1.68
CA LEU A 99 -11.13 18.08 0.84
C LEU A 99 -12.30 17.31 1.45
N ASP A 100 -13.31 16.95 0.64
CA ASP A 100 -14.36 16.00 1.04
C ASP A 100 -13.79 14.58 1.05
N VAL A 101 -13.36 14.11 2.22
CA VAL A 101 -12.78 12.78 2.41
C VAL A 101 -13.73 11.93 3.23
N ARG A 102 -14.38 10.97 2.57
CA ARG A 102 -15.30 10.00 3.18
C ARG A 102 -14.52 8.78 3.63
N GLN A 103 -14.06 8.82 4.87
CA GLN A 103 -13.29 7.75 5.50
C GLN A 103 -14.20 6.59 5.93
N TYR A 104 -13.60 5.39 6.03
CA TYR A 104 -14.28 4.14 6.44
C TYR A 104 -15.49 3.81 5.55
N GLN A 105 -15.38 4.13 4.28
CA GLN A 105 -16.34 3.75 3.25
C GLN A 105 -15.62 2.93 2.18
N ARG A 106 -15.95 1.65 2.09
CA ARG A 106 -15.37 0.75 1.10
C ARG A 106 -16.23 0.76 -0.16
N VAL A 107 -15.60 0.95 -1.31
CA VAL A 107 -16.26 0.79 -2.61
C VAL A 107 -16.48 -0.69 -2.87
N GLU A 108 -17.73 -1.09 -3.11
CA GLU A 108 -18.11 -2.47 -3.42
C GLU A 108 -18.20 -2.71 -4.92
N ARG A 109 -18.82 -1.79 -5.63
CA ARG A 109 -19.02 -1.85 -7.08
C ARG A 109 -19.29 -0.48 -7.66
N VAL A 110 -19.09 -0.38 -8.97
CA VAL A 110 -19.42 0.80 -9.75
C VAL A 110 -20.37 0.39 -10.86
N THR A 111 -21.40 1.20 -11.11
CA THR A 111 -22.35 1.02 -12.19
C THR A 111 -22.45 2.30 -13.02
N GLY A 112 -23.02 2.22 -14.22
CA GLY A 112 -23.10 3.34 -15.14
C GLY A 112 -21.97 3.35 -16.17
N ALA A 113 -21.73 4.49 -16.77
CA ALA A 113 -20.72 4.69 -17.80
C ALA A 113 -20.13 6.11 -17.70
N ASP A 114 -19.21 6.42 -18.59
CA ASP A 114 -18.56 7.74 -18.66
C ASP A 114 -19.58 8.89 -18.62
N GLY A 115 -19.37 9.82 -17.72
CA GLY A 115 -20.24 10.96 -17.44
C GLY A 115 -21.36 10.68 -16.42
N ALA A 116 -21.65 9.42 -16.07
CA ALA A 116 -22.79 9.04 -15.20
C ALA A 116 -22.49 7.76 -14.40
N PHE A 117 -21.47 7.76 -13.57
CA PHE A 117 -21.16 6.64 -12.68
C PHE A 117 -21.93 6.73 -11.37
N THR A 118 -22.35 5.58 -10.84
CA THR A 118 -22.82 5.40 -9.47
C THR A 118 -21.84 4.47 -8.73
N VAL A 119 -21.18 5.01 -7.73
CA VAL A 119 -20.24 4.27 -6.88
C VAL A 119 -20.98 3.81 -5.63
N HIS A 120 -21.13 2.50 -5.50
CA HIS A 120 -21.78 1.87 -4.35
C HIS A 120 -20.74 1.61 -3.27
N THR A 121 -21.03 2.06 -2.05
CA THR A 121 -20.14 1.96 -0.92
C THR A 121 -20.79 1.26 0.27
N VAL A 122 -19.97 0.73 1.17
CA VAL A 122 -20.40 0.22 2.48
C VAL A 122 -19.54 0.88 3.55
N ASP A 123 -20.18 1.43 4.58
CA ASP A 123 -19.47 2.02 5.70
C ASP A 123 -18.97 0.95 6.71
N ARG A 124 -18.22 1.38 7.72
CA ARG A 124 -17.68 0.50 8.78
C ARG A 124 -18.75 -0.24 9.61
N PHE A 125 -20.01 0.13 9.49
CA PHE A 125 -21.15 -0.49 10.17
C PHE A 125 -21.95 -1.42 9.25
N GLY A 126 -21.49 -1.62 8.01
CA GLY A 126 -22.18 -2.43 7.01
C GLY A 126 -23.34 -1.71 6.31
N ARG A 127 -23.52 -0.40 6.49
CA ARG A 127 -24.58 0.37 5.88
C ARG A 127 -24.22 0.73 4.44
N PRO A 128 -25.13 0.43 3.48
CA PRO A 128 -24.90 0.76 2.09
C PRO A 128 -25.03 2.27 1.83
N GLY A 129 -24.25 2.76 0.88
CA GLY A 129 -24.31 4.12 0.36
C GLY A 129 -24.13 4.14 -1.16
N ALA A 130 -24.42 5.27 -1.77
CA ALA A 130 -24.18 5.49 -3.20
C ALA A 130 -23.77 6.93 -3.43
N ILE A 131 -22.79 7.14 -4.32
CA ILE A 131 -22.27 8.46 -4.70
C ILE A 131 -22.30 8.55 -6.22
N GLN A 132 -22.85 9.64 -6.74
CA GLN A 132 -22.87 9.90 -8.18
C GLN A 132 -21.67 10.75 -8.59
N THR A 133 -21.02 10.39 -9.68
CA THR A 133 -19.89 11.12 -10.22
C THR A 133 -19.80 10.99 -11.74
N ARG A 134 -19.22 11.99 -12.38
CA ARG A 134 -18.95 11.94 -13.82
C ARG A 134 -17.75 11.10 -14.18
N LYS A 135 -16.70 11.15 -13.35
CA LYS A 135 -15.40 10.50 -13.60
C LYS A 135 -14.88 9.83 -12.32
N LEU A 136 -14.02 8.84 -12.52
CA LEU A 136 -13.38 8.09 -11.45
C LEU A 136 -11.87 8.16 -11.57
N ALA A 137 -11.17 8.37 -10.45
CA ALA A 137 -9.74 8.15 -10.33
C ALA A 137 -9.49 7.05 -9.30
N LEU A 138 -8.81 5.99 -9.70
CA LEU A 138 -8.45 4.88 -8.83
C LEU A 138 -7.03 5.10 -8.31
N SER A 139 -6.87 5.22 -6.99
CA SER A 139 -5.58 5.40 -6.30
C SER A 139 -5.47 4.47 -5.09
N THR A 140 -5.91 3.22 -5.28
CA THR A 140 -6.11 2.22 -4.22
C THR A 140 -4.82 1.70 -3.58
N GLY A 141 -3.65 1.95 -4.23
CA GLY A 141 -2.37 1.48 -3.70
C GLY A 141 -2.15 -0.02 -3.88
N TYR A 142 -1.24 -0.59 -3.08
CA TYR A 142 -0.85 -2.01 -3.20
C TYR A 142 -0.62 -2.70 -1.84
N TYR A 143 -0.67 -1.96 -0.75
CA TYR A 143 -0.20 -2.46 0.56
C TYR A 143 -1.21 -3.37 1.27
N ASP A 144 -2.45 -3.42 0.81
CA ASP A 144 -3.52 -4.15 1.49
C ASP A 144 -3.51 -5.67 1.24
N LEU A 145 -2.86 -6.13 0.17
CA LEU A 145 -2.84 -7.54 -0.23
C LEU A 145 -1.40 -8.07 -0.25
N PRO A 146 -1.03 -8.93 0.70
CA PRO A 146 0.29 -9.56 0.72
C PRO A 146 0.40 -10.64 -0.36
N ASN A 147 1.60 -10.81 -0.89
CA ASN A 147 1.92 -11.95 -1.74
C ASN A 147 1.98 -13.22 -0.87
N LEU A 148 0.92 -14.02 -0.90
CA LEU A 148 0.88 -15.30 -0.20
C LEU A 148 1.85 -16.28 -0.86
N THR A 149 2.53 -17.07 -0.05
CA THR A 149 3.52 -18.06 -0.52
C THR A 149 2.88 -19.41 -0.80
N GLY A 150 1.71 -19.69 -0.20
CA GLY A 150 1.05 -20.99 -0.26
C GLY A 150 1.75 -22.08 0.58
N ILE A 151 2.64 -21.68 1.48
CA ILE A 151 3.33 -22.61 2.38
C ILE A 151 2.31 -23.24 3.35
N PRO A 152 2.28 -24.57 3.52
CA PRO A 152 1.48 -25.22 4.55
C PRO A 152 1.70 -24.56 5.92
N GLY A 153 0.62 -24.13 6.59
CA GLY A 153 0.67 -23.43 7.86
C GLY A 153 0.82 -21.90 7.75
N GLU A 154 0.84 -21.30 6.55
CA GLU A 154 0.90 -19.83 6.37
C GLU A 154 -0.28 -19.09 7.02
N SER A 155 -1.43 -19.75 7.22
CA SER A 155 -2.61 -19.19 7.88
C SER A 155 -2.60 -19.28 9.41
N LEU A 156 -1.56 -19.83 10.02
CA LEU A 156 -1.43 -19.89 11.47
C LEU A 156 -1.32 -18.48 12.07
N SER A 157 -1.88 -18.27 13.24
CA SER A 157 -1.94 -16.95 13.92
C SER A 157 -0.57 -16.36 14.26
N LYS A 158 0.49 -17.18 14.31
CA LYS A 158 1.87 -16.74 14.50
C LYS A 158 2.54 -16.19 13.22
N VAL A 159 1.87 -16.31 12.04
CA VAL A 159 2.39 -15.83 10.77
C VAL A 159 1.84 -14.45 10.48
N HIS A 160 2.74 -13.50 10.30
CA HIS A 160 2.43 -12.10 10.02
C HIS A 160 2.96 -11.71 8.65
N HIS A 161 2.10 -11.11 7.83
CA HIS A 161 2.49 -10.52 6.54
C HIS A 161 2.82 -9.02 6.67
N TYR A 162 2.49 -8.42 7.82
CA TYR A 162 2.75 -7.02 8.13
C TYR A 162 3.61 -6.92 9.38
N TYR A 163 4.72 -6.22 9.27
CA TYR A 163 5.55 -5.86 10.40
C TYR A 163 5.12 -4.49 10.92
N VAL A 164 4.86 -4.35 12.22
CA VAL A 164 4.36 -3.12 12.83
C VAL A 164 5.34 -2.57 13.87
N ASP A 165 5.71 -3.38 14.86
CA ASP A 165 6.51 -2.97 16.01
C ASP A 165 7.29 -4.17 16.56
N PRO A 166 8.56 -4.01 16.95
CA PRO A 166 9.38 -5.12 17.45
C PRO A 166 9.11 -5.49 18.91
N HIS A 167 8.51 -4.61 19.71
CA HIS A 167 8.40 -4.75 21.16
C HIS A 167 7.77 -6.08 21.64
N PRO A 168 6.68 -6.60 21.01
CA PRO A 168 6.06 -7.85 21.44
C PRO A 168 6.93 -9.11 21.30
N TYR A 169 8.07 -9.00 20.57
CA TYR A 169 8.90 -10.15 20.19
C TYR A 169 10.21 -10.24 21.00
N PHE A 170 10.32 -9.48 22.09
CA PHE A 170 11.48 -9.53 22.99
C PHE A 170 11.69 -10.97 23.52
N GLU A 171 12.95 -11.48 23.37
CA GLU A 171 13.35 -12.86 23.74
C GLU A 171 12.58 -13.99 23.03
N MET A 172 11.88 -13.69 21.92
CA MET A 172 11.20 -14.69 21.09
C MET A 172 12.08 -15.19 19.95
N ASP A 173 11.82 -16.42 19.50
CA ASP A 173 12.42 -17.00 18.30
C ASP A 173 11.60 -16.60 17.08
N VAL A 174 12.16 -15.77 16.22
CA VAL A 174 11.45 -15.15 15.09
C VAL A 174 12.10 -15.52 13.78
N VAL A 175 11.29 -16.06 12.84
CA VAL A 175 11.71 -16.29 11.47
C VAL A 175 11.20 -15.18 10.57
N VAL A 176 12.09 -14.57 9.78
CA VAL A 176 11.76 -13.56 8.76
C VAL A 176 11.99 -14.18 7.38
N ILE A 177 10.94 -14.31 6.59
CA ILE A 177 10.98 -14.83 5.21
C ILE A 177 11.08 -13.66 4.25
N GLY A 178 12.17 -13.57 3.48
CA GLY A 178 12.43 -12.51 2.51
C GLY A 178 13.82 -11.94 2.63
N GLY A 179 14.28 -11.18 1.63
CA GLY A 179 15.65 -10.60 1.59
C GLY A 179 15.68 -9.15 1.12
N LYS A 180 14.51 -8.52 0.82
CA LYS A 180 14.47 -7.13 0.37
C LYS A 180 14.37 -6.17 1.55
N ASN A 181 14.16 -4.86 1.28
CA ASN A 181 14.17 -3.81 2.29
C ASN A 181 13.29 -4.11 3.51
N SER A 182 12.03 -4.53 3.31
CA SER A 182 11.11 -4.79 4.42
C SER A 182 11.59 -5.91 5.34
N ALA A 183 12.11 -7.01 4.74
CA ALA A 183 12.65 -8.13 5.50
C ALA A 183 13.91 -7.74 6.28
N ALA A 184 14.83 -7.01 5.63
CA ALA A 184 16.06 -6.55 6.27
C ALA A 184 15.78 -5.57 7.44
N ILE A 185 14.83 -4.63 7.25
CA ILE A 185 14.40 -3.70 8.29
C ILE A 185 13.77 -4.45 9.46
N ALA A 186 12.80 -5.32 9.18
CA ALA A 186 12.14 -6.11 10.21
C ALA A 186 13.14 -6.96 11.01
N ALA A 187 14.05 -7.66 10.32
CA ALA A 187 15.09 -8.46 10.98
C ALA A 187 16.00 -7.63 11.88
N LEU A 188 16.45 -6.44 11.43
CA LEU A 188 17.28 -5.56 12.20
C LEU A 188 16.56 -4.96 13.42
N GLU A 189 15.31 -4.52 13.27
CA GLU A 189 14.55 -3.94 14.36
C GLU A 189 14.18 -4.99 15.42
N LEU A 190 13.77 -6.18 15.00
CA LEU A 190 13.52 -7.32 15.87
C LEU A 190 14.77 -7.71 16.67
N TRP A 191 15.90 -7.86 15.98
CA TRP A 191 17.18 -8.16 16.63
C TRP A 191 17.59 -7.08 17.66
N ARG A 192 17.52 -5.78 17.29
CA ARG A 192 17.80 -4.68 18.20
C ARG A 192 16.93 -4.65 19.44
N SER A 193 15.71 -5.17 19.30
CA SER A 193 14.75 -5.28 20.40
C SER A 193 14.86 -6.57 21.19
N GLY A 194 15.91 -7.38 20.94
CA GLY A 194 16.24 -8.57 21.72
C GLY A 194 15.59 -9.87 21.25
N ALA A 195 14.95 -9.90 20.08
CA ALA A 195 14.49 -11.15 19.49
C ALA A 195 15.66 -11.98 18.92
N ARG A 196 15.55 -13.30 18.96
CA ARG A 196 16.45 -14.22 18.27
C ARG A 196 15.95 -14.40 16.84
N VAL A 197 16.63 -13.73 15.90
CA VAL A 197 16.16 -13.62 14.51
C VAL A 197 16.85 -14.62 13.61
N THR A 198 16.07 -15.36 12.84
CA THR A 198 16.52 -16.16 11.69
C THR A 198 15.94 -15.60 10.41
N LEU A 199 16.78 -15.22 9.45
CA LEU A 199 16.39 -14.77 8.11
C LEU A 199 16.44 -15.95 7.14
N VAL A 200 15.37 -16.19 6.37
CA VAL A 200 15.33 -17.19 5.30
C VAL A 200 15.05 -16.50 3.98
N TYR A 201 15.98 -16.65 3.03
CA TYR A 201 15.88 -15.99 1.74
C TYR A 201 16.27 -16.92 0.59
N ARG A 202 15.43 -16.94 -0.46
CA ARG A 202 15.61 -17.80 -1.65
C ARG A 202 16.76 -17.40 -2.57
N GLY A 203 17.33 -16.23 -2.40
CA GLY A 203 18.49 -15.78 -3.16
C GLY A 203 19.79 -16.05 -2.42
N PRO A 204 20.94 -15.91 -3.13
CA PRO A 204 22.26 -16.31 -2.61
C PRO A 204 22.83 -15.35 -1.58
N GLU A 205 22.32 -14.11 -1.52
CA GLU A 205 22.82 -13.06 -0.63
C GLU A 205 21.79 -11.93 -0.46
N ILE A 206 22.02 -11.01 0.44
CA ILE A 206 21.22 -9.78 0.55
C ILE A 206 21.30 -9.00 -0.77
N PRO A 207 20.17 -8.76 -1.45
CA PRO A 207 20.15 -8.16 -2.77
C PRO A 207 20.84 -6.79 -2.86
N PRO A 208 21.50 -6.45 -3.98
CA PRO A 208 22.19 -5.17 -4.13
C PRO A 208 21.27 -3.95 -4.10
N HIS A 209 19.98 -4.13 -4.39
CA HIS A 209 18.97 -3.06 -4.35
C HIS A 209 18.41 -2.79 -2.95
N VAL A 210 18.81 -3.53 -1.92
CA VAL A 210 18.58 -3.14 -0.53
C VAL A 210 19.32 -1.84 -0.27
N LYS A 211 18.65 -0.88 0.38
CA LYS A 211 19.16 0.48 0.57
C LYS A 211 20.53 0.49 1.20
N TYR A 212 21.44 1.33 0.68
CA TYR A 212 22.86 1.40 1.03
C TYR A 212 23.13 1.67 2.53
N TRP A 213 22.17 2.20 3.26
CA TRP A 213 22.27 2.41 4.72
C TRP A 213 21.69 1.25 5.54
N ILE A 214 20.98 0.29 4.91
CA ILE A 214 20.42 -0.90 5.55
C ILE A 214 21.33 -2.11 5.29
N LYS A 215 21.75 -2.28 4.03
CA LYS A 215 22.50 -3.45 3.57
C LYS A 215 23.76 -3.71 4.40
N PRO A 216 24.67 -2.74 4.67
CA PRO A 216 25.86 -3.01 5.45
C PRO A 216 25.57 -3.47 6.88
N ASP A 217 24.49 -2.98 7.48
CA ASP A 217 24.13 -3.33 8.85
C ASP A 217 23.61 -4.76 8.95
N ILE A 218 22.65 -5.16 8.11
CA ILE A 218 22.14 -6.54 8.10
C ILE A 218 23.26 -7.54 7.76
N GLU A 219 24.13 -7.24 6.79
CA GLU A 219 25.26 -8.09 6.41
C GLU A 219 26.26 -8.24 7.58
N ASN A 220 26.56 -7.16 8.33
CA ASN A 220 27.41 -7.23 9.49
C ASN A 220 26.79 -8.07 10.62
N ARG A 221 25.47 -7.95 10.88
CA ARG A 221 24.80 -8.78 11.90
C ARG A 221 24.83 -10.26 11.53
N ILE A 222 24.64 -10.58 10.26
CA ILE A 222 24.73 -11.96 9.74
C ILE A 222 26.17 -12.47 9.87
N LYS A 223 27.15 -11.70 9.42
CA LYS A 223 28.57 -12.08 9.48
C LYS A 223 29.05 -12.32 10.92
N ASN A 224 28.55 -11.55 11.87
CA ASN A 224 28.90 -11.69 13.28
C ASN A 224 28.12 -12.80 14.00
N GLY A 225 27.18 -13.49 13.32
CA GLY A 225 26.34 -14.53 13.92
C GLY A 225 25.24 -13.98 14.84
N GLU A 226 24.96 -12.68 14.79
CA GLU A 226 23.93 -12.02 15.61
C GLU A 226 22.52 -12.22 15.02
N ILE A 227 22.44 -12.40 13.71
CA ILE A 227 21.25 -12.83 12.96
C ILE A 227 21.65 -14.07 12.19
N LYS A 228 20.96 -15.22 12.42
CA LYS A 228 21.16 -16.43 11.63
C LYS A 228 20.53 -16.21 10.24
N ALA A 229 21.19 -16.61 9.16
CA ALA A 229 20.68 -16.46 7.82
C ALA A 229 20.83 -17.75 7.01
N TYR A 230 19.75 -18.11 6.30
CA TYR A 230 19.70 -19.18 5.32
C TYR A 230 19.48 -18.56 3.94
N PHE A 231 20.53 -18.59 3.10
CA PHE A 231 20.46 -18.19 1.70
C PHE A 231 20.23 -19.39 0.79
N ASP A 232 19.80 -19.13 -0.45
CA ASP A 232 19.37 -20.17 -1.40
C ASP A 232 18.37 -21.17 -0.79
N SER A 233 17.51 -20.65 0.14
CA SER A 233 16.70 -21.47 1.03
C SER A 233 15.25 -21.01 1.04
N ASN A 234 14.34 -21.95 1.29
CA ASN A 234 12.92 -21.70 1.39
C ASN A 234 12.35 -22.29 2.68
N VAL A 235 11.38 -21.62 3.28
CA VAL A 235 10.49 -22.24 4.25
C VAL A 235 9.48 -23.06 3.47
N VAL A 236 9.34 -24.34 3.79
CA VAL A 236 8.47 -25.29 3.07
C VAL A 236 7.29 -25.77 3.91
N GLU A 237 7.32 -25.56 5.21
CA GLU A 237 6.24 -25.88 6.14
C GLU A 237 6.34 -25.01 7.39
N ILE A 238 5.20 -24.62 7.94
CA ILE A 238 5.08 -23.89 9.21
C ILE A 238 4.13 -24.67 10.12
N THR A 239 4.61 -25.05 11.31
CA THR A 239 3.81 -25.70 12.34
C THR A 239 3.55 -24.76 13.51
N PRO A 240 2.75 -25.09 14.52
CA PRO A 240 2.51 -24.23 15.67
C PRO A 240 3.77 -23.77 16.42
N ASP A 241 4.83 -24.57 16.45
CA ASP A 241 6.05 -24.35 17.22
C ASP A 241 7.36 -24.37 16.41
N SER A 242 7.27 -24.59 15.12
CA SER A 242 8.47 -24.69 14.26
C SER A 242 8.23 -24.22 12.82
N VAL A 243 9.32 -24.08 12.07
CA VAL A 243 9.33 -24.00 10.61
C VAL A 243 10.29 -25.04 10.04
N VAL A 244 9.98 -25.57 8.86
CA VAL A 244 10.88 -26.43 8.11
C VAL A 244 11.53 -25.59 7.02
N VAL A 245 12.86 -25.50 7.06
CA VAL A 245 13.68 -24.81 6.06
C VAL A 245 14.34 -25.84 5.16
N GLU A 246 14.18 -25.66 3.86
CA GLU A 246 14.90 -26.43 2.85
C GLU A 246 16.03 -25.56 2.29
N SER A 247 17.26 -26.02 2.47
CA SER A 247 18.51 -25.38 2.06
C SER A 247 19.34 -26.27 1.16
N PRO A 248 20.43 -25.78 0.53
CA PRO A 248 21.37 -26.63 -0.19
C PRO A 248 22.00 -27.74 0.66
N GLU A 249 22.09 -27.57 1.97
CA GLU A 249 22.62 -28.54 2.92
C GLU A 249 21.59 -29.59 3.36
N GLY A 250 20.30 -29.39 3.03
CA GLY A 250 19.20 -30.28 3.38
C GLY A 250 18.07 -29.59 4.12
N ARG A 251 17.21 -30.42 4.74
CA ARG A 251 16.07 -29.94 5.53
C ARG A 251 16.46 -29.79 7.00
N GLU A 252 16.08 -28.66 7.58
CA GLU A 252 16.26 -28.36 9.02
C GLU A 252 14.92 -27.91 9.62
N ILE A 253 14.61 -28.42 10.83
CA ILE A 253 13.45 -27.98 11.61
C ILE A 253 13.95 -26.94 12.62
N LEU A 254 13.44 -25.72 12.53
CA LEU A 254 13.77 -24.62 13.42
C LEU A 254 12.59 -24.35 14.34
N HIS A 255 12.83 -24.42 15.65
CA HIS A 255 11.86 -23.92 16.62
C HIS A 255 11.65 -22.42 16.40
N ASN A 256 10.39 -21.96 16.47
CA ASN A 256 10.06 -20.54 16.38
C ASN A 256 8.71 -20.20 16.96
N ASP A 257 8.61 -19.01 17.54
CA ASP A 257 7.39 -18.47 18.11
C ASP A 257 6.57 -17.68 17.07
N PHE A 258 7.26 -16.94 16.18
CA PHE A 258 6.63 -16.07 15.16
C PHE A 258 7.31 -16.15 13.81
N VAL A 259 6.51 -15.91 12.76
CA VAL A 259 6.98 -15.84 11.39
C VAL A 259 6.55 -14.50 10.77
N PHE A 260 7.49 -13.76 10.19
CA PHE A 260 7.21 -12.60 9.35
C PHE A 260 7.44 -12.96 7.88
N ALA A 261 6.36 -13.16 7.13
CA ALA A 261 6.42 -13.41 5.69
C ALA A 261 6.49 -12.09 4.92
N MET A 262 7.73 -11.53 4.82
CA MET A 262 8.00 -10.25 4.15
C MET A 262 8.18 -10.44 2.63
N THR A 263 7.18 -11.02 1.99
CA THR A 263 7.18 -11.47 0.59
C THR A 263 6.72 -10.39 -0.40
N GLY A 264 6.37 -9.22 0.11
CA GLY A 264 5.87 -8.08 -0.66
C GLY A 264 4.34 -8.07 -0.78
N TYR A 265 3.84 -7.12 -1.58
CA TYR A 265 2.41 -6.84 -1.72
C TYR A 265 2.09 -6.56 -3.19
N HIS A 266 0.80 -6.60 -3.54
CA HIS A 266 0.32 -6.31 -4.89
C HIS A 266 -0.97 -5.47 -4.87
N PRO A 267 -1.29 -4.71 -5.94
CA PRO A 267 -2.58 -4.05 -6.10
C PRO A 267 -3.74 -5.04 -6.07
N ASP A 268 -4.93 -4.56 -5.71
CA ASP A 268 -6.16 -5.35 -5.85
C ASP A 268 -6.57 -5.41 -7.34
N PHE A 269 -5.97 -6.35 -8.03
CA PHE A 269 -6.26 -6.58 -9.45
C PHE A 269 -7.70 -7.02 -9.68
N SER A 270 -8.29 -7.78 -8.74
CA SER A 270 -9.67 -8.26 -8.87
C SER A 270 -10.67 -7.10 -8.86
N PHE A 271 -10.44 -6.11 -8.00
CA PHE A 271 -11.24 -4.89 -7.97
C PHE A 271 -11.12 -4.11 -9.29
N LEU A 272 -9.90 -3.96 -9.83
CA LEU A 272 -9.67 -3.26 -11.08
C LEU A 272 -10.29 -4.01 -12.27
N GLU A 273 -10.19 -5.32 -12.33
CA GLU A 273 -10.82 -6.18 -13.35
C GLU A 273 -12.36 -6.11 -13.29
N ALA A 274 -12.92 -6.07 -12.08
CA ALA A 274 -14.38 -5.92 -11.90
C ALA A 274 -14.89 -4.58 -12.45
N LEU A 275 -14.04 -3.57 -12.56
CA LEU A 275 -14.30 -2.28 -13.21
C LEU A 275 -14.06 -2.30 -14.73
N GLY A 276 -13.61 -3.42 -15.29
CA GLY A 276 -13.31 -3.58 -16.72
C GLY A 276 -11.91 -3.14 -17.14
N VAL A 277 -11.01 -2.82 -16.19
CA VAL A 277 -9.62 -2.49 -16.50
C VAL A 277 -8.91 -3.74 -17.00
N ARG A 278 -8.28 -3.66 -18.16
CA ARG A 278 -7.49 -4.74 -18.76
C ARG A 278 -6.02 -4.61 -18.35
N PHE A 279 -5.33 -5.75 -18.32
CA PHE A 279 -3.92 -5.84 -17.96
C PHE A 279 -3.13 -6.52 -19.07
N GLU A 280 -1.86 -6.16 -19.21
CA GLU A 280 -0.93 -6.71 -20.19
C GLU A 280 0.35 -7.21 -19.53
N GLY A 281 0.94 -8.24 -20.15
CA GLY A 281 2.22 -8.81 -19.75
C GLY A 281 2.22 -9.54 -18.40
N PRO A 282 3.37 -10.11 -18.01
CA PRO A 282 3.52 -10.87 -16.78
C PRO A 282 3.43 -10.01 -15.52
N ASP A 283 3.76 -8.71 -15.65
CA ASP A 283 3.69 -7.75 -14.55
C ASP A 283 2.29 -7.17 -14.36
N ARG A 284 1.29 -7.62 -15.14
CA ARG A 284 -0.08 -7.14 -15.09
C ARG A 284 -0.16 -5.62 -15.14
N LEU A 285 0.48 -5.00 -16.14
CA LEU A 285 0.42 -3.56 -16.36
C LEU A 285 -0.99 -3.18 -16.82
N PRO A 286 -1.66 -2.23 -16.17
CA PRO A 286 -2.98 -1.82 -16.61
C PRO A 286 -2.89 -1.07 -17.95
N VAL A 287 -3.83 -1.35 -18.84
CA VAL A 287 -3.96 -0.62 -20.10
C VAL A 287 -4.47 0.79 -19.79
N CYS A 288 -3.62 1.79 -19.97
CA CYS A 288 -3.98 3.20 -19.80
C CYS A 288 -3.19 4.10 -20.75
N ASN A 289 -3.75 5.26 -21.04
CA ASN A 289 -3.08 6.30 -21.79
C ASN A 289 -1.96 6.94 -20.94
N ALA A 290 -0.74 6.98 -21.42
CA ALA A 290 0.41 7.47 -20.65
C ALA A 290 0.35 8.99 -20.35
N GLU A 291 -0.35 9.77 -21.16
CA GLU A 291 -0.47 11.22 -20.98
C GLU A 291 -1.61 11.62 -20.07
N THR A 292 -2.76 10.92 -20.18
CA THR A 292 -3.97 11.27 -19.44
C THR A 292 -4.21 10.37 -18.22
N LEU A 293 -3.58 9.20 -18.18
CA LEU A 293 -3.83 8.10 -17.22
C LEU A 293 -5.26 7.54 -17.28
N GLU A 294 -6.02 7.84 -18.34
CA GLU A 294 -7.31 7.22 -18.57
C GLU A 294 -7.11 5.75 -18.97
N SER A 295 -7.83 4.84 -18.29
CA SER A 295 -7.75 3.41 -18.59
C SER A 295 -8.44 3.06 -19.91
N ASN A 296 -8.43 1.78 -20.27
CA ASN A 296 -9.25 1.28 -21.39
C ASN A 296 -10.77 1.44 -21.18
N VAL A 297 -11.19 1.79 -19.96
CA VAL A 297 -12.61 2.08 -19.64
C VAL A 297 -12.77 3.60 -19.62
N PRO A 298 -13.56 4.18 -20.56
CA PRO A 298 -13.76 5.62 -20.62
C PRO A 298 -14.24 6.20 -19.30
N GLY A 299 -13.66 7.33 -18.89
CA GLY A 299 -14.00 8.02 -17.64
C GLY A 299 -13.37 7.44 -16.38
N ILE A 300 -12.61 6.33 -16.47
CA ILE A 300 -11.88 5.74 -15.34
C ILE A 300 -10.38 5.99 -15.52
N TYR A 301 -9.78 6.70 -14.58
CA TYR A 301 -8.37 7.08 -14.54
C TYR A 301 -7.62 6.29 -13.46
N LEU A 302 -6.33 6.03 -13.68
CA LEU A 302 -5.48 5.28 -12.76
C LEU A 302 -4.40 6.20 -12.19
N ALA A 303 -4.16 6.13 -10.87
CA ALA A 303 -3.18 6.99 -10.22
C ALA A 303 -2.34 6.24 -9.18
N GLY A 304 -1.08 6.62 -9.07
CA GLY A 304 -0.13 6.03 -8.11
C GLY A 304 0.39 4.68 -8.56
N VAL A 305 0.79 3.88 -7.58
CA VAL A 305 1.52 2.63 -7.80
C VAL A 305 0.77 1.59 -8.66
N ILE A 306 -0.56 1.61 -8.68
CA ILE A 306 -1.36 0.69 -9.48
C ILE A 306 -1.06 0.78 -10.98
N VAL A 307 -0.56 1.93 -11.46
CA VAL A 307 -0.17 2.13 -12.87
C VAL A 307 1.03 1.26 -13.26
N ALA A 308 1.86 0.88 -12.30
CA ALA A 308 3.01 -0.01 -12.52
C ALA A 308 2.68 -1.52 -12.36
N GLY A 309 1.42 -1.89 -12.17
CA GLY A 309 1.01 -3.29 -11.97
C GLY A 309 1.71 -3.93 -10.77
N SER A 310 2.30 -5.11 -10.97
CA SER A 310 3.08 -5.81 -9.92
C SER A 310 4.49 -5.25 -9.69
N ARG A 311 4.96 -4.29 -10.51
CA ARG A 311 6.25 -3.61 -10.32
C ARG A 311 6.15 -2.49 -9.28
N THR A 312 5.79 -2.85 -8.06
CA THR A 312 5.47 -1.92 -6.95
C THR A 312 6.64 -1.06 -6.47
N ASN A 313 7.83 -1.25 -7.05
CA ASN A 313 9.06 -0.50 -6.77
C ASN A 313 9.37 0.59 -7.83
N GLU A 314 8.47 0.88 -8.76
CA GLU A 314 8.67 1.89 -9.80
C GLU A 314 7.93 3.20 -9.51
N ILE A 315 6.73 3.12 -8.91
CA ILE A 315 5.93 4.30 -8.59
C ILE A 315 5.75 4.42 -7.08
N PHE A 316 6.22 5.53 -6.55
CA PHE A 316 6.14 5.93 -5.15
C PHE A 316 5.38 7.25 -5.03
N ILE A 317 5.35 7.85 -3.85
CA ILE A 317 4.74 9.18 -3.64
C ILE A 317 5.48 10.22 -4.48
N GLU A 318 6.81 10.13 -4.54
CA GLU A 318 7.71 11.08 -5.22
C GLU A 318 7.34 11.36 -6.67
N ASN A 319 6.94 10.34 -7.41
CA ASN A 319 6.54 10.44 -8.82
C ASN A 319 5.03 10.32 -8.99
N GLY A 320 4.35 9.47 -8.23
CA GLY A 320 2.90 9.28 -8.31
C GLY A 320 2.07 10.53 -7.95
N ARG A 321 2.61 11.44 -7.12
CA ARG A 321 1.95 12.70 -6.75
C ARG A 321 1.63 13.60 -7.95
N PHE A 322 2.32 13.44 -9.06
CA PHE A 322 2.09 14.21 -10.28
C PHE A 322 0.94 13.66 -11.15
N HIS A 323 0.48 12.43 -10.90
CA HIS A 323 -0.64 11.84 -11.63
C HIS A 323 -1.92 12.67 -11.45
N GLY A 324 -2.13 13.27 -10.28
CA GLY A 324 -3.27 14.17 -10.04
C GLY A 324 -3.33 15.32 -11.05
N ARG A 325 -2.18 15.94 -11.35
CA ARG A 325 -2.10 17.03 -12.32
C ARG A 325 -2.38 16.56 -13.76
N GLN A 326 -1.91 15.36 -14.12
CA GLN A 326 -2.18 14.79 -15.45
C GLN A 326 -3.68 14.54 -15.63
N ILE A 327 -4.31 13.91 -14.63
CA ILE A 327 -5.74 13.60 -14.64
C ILE A 327 -6.57 14.89 -14.68
N ALA A 328 -6.29 15.86 -13.79
CA ALA A 328 -7.04 17.10 -13.71
C ALA A 328 -7.00 17.88 -15.04
N LYS A 329 -5.84 17.99 -15.69
CA LYS A 329 -5.72 18.59 -17.01
C LYS A 329 -6.51 17.84 -18.09
N ALA A 330 -6.48 16.51 -18.09
CA ALA A 330 -7.25 15.71 -19.02
C ALA A 330 -8.76 15.89 -18.83
N LEU A 331 -9.22 16.11 -17.61
CA LEU A 331 -10.62 16.39 -17.30
C LEU A 331 -11.06 17.79 -17.72
N ALA A 332 -10.22 18.80 -17.49
CA ALA A 332 -10.52 20.19 -17.84
C ALA A 332 -10.51 20.46 -19.35
N SER A 333 -9.85 19.60 -20.14
CA SER A 333 -9.76 19.74 -21.61
C SER A 333 -10.91 19.04 -22.35
N LYS A 334 -11.80 18.31 -21.67
CA LYS A 334 -12.99 17.64 -22.21
C LYS A 334 -14.25 18.42 -21.86
#